data_24c894c1a427f64cca0059e60fa2f32a
#
_entry.id   24c894c1a427f64cca0059e60fa2f32a
#
_cell.length_a   1.000
_cell.length_b   1.000
_cell.length_c   1.000
_cell.angle_alpha   90.00
_cell.angle_beta   90.00
_cell.angle_gamma   90.00
#
_symmetry.space_group_name_H-M   'P 1'
#
loop_
_entity.id
_entity.type
_entity.pdbx_description
1 polymer ?
#
loop_
_entity_poly.entity_id
_entity_poly.type
_entity_poly.pdbx_seq_one_letter_code
_entity_poly.pdbx_strand_id
1 'polypeptide(L)'
;MNATDFIPAHLISDTPPDGSPPPKKGHPAPLSFDAELLNELGIADTQTCGIIIGYGEAMKPTISGKCELLVDLSDNKLAEGKIYVLEIGSRVLIRRVKLLLRQIILTCDNPNYPDMVVEGEDLARLKVIGRVRYIGQRV
;
A
#
# COMPACT_ATOMS: atom_id res chain seq x y z
N MET A 1 -13.67 18.61 1.72
CA MET A 1 -12.49 18.05 2.38
C MET A 1 -11.87 17.01 1.46
N ASN A 2 -10.56 17.08 1.28
CA ASN A 2 -9.88 16.11 0.45
C ASN A 2 -9.60 14.84 1.25
N ALA A 3 -9.73 13.70 0.61
CA ALA A 3 -9.44 12.40 1.20
C ALA A 3 -7.99 12.28 1.70
N THR A 4 -7.13 13.13 1.20
CA THR A 4 -5.70 13.05 1.40
C THR A 4 -5.14 14.03 2.41
N ASP A 5 -6.02 14.73 3.16
CA ASP A 5 -5.57 15.72 4.12
C ASP A 5 -4.86 15.09 5.32
N PHE A 6 -5.07 13.80 5.54
CA PHE A 6 -4.56 13.14 6.74
C PHE A 6 -4.22 11.68 6.45
N ILE A 7 -3.08 11.24 6.96
CA ILE A 7 -2.64 9.85 6.83
C ILE A 7 -3.05 9.09 8.10
N PRO A 8 -3.87 8.04 8.00
CA PRO A 8 -4.20 7.22 9.15
C PRO A 8 -2.95 6.66 9.81
N ALA A 9 -2.89 6.74 11.14
CA ALA A 9 -1.69 6.37 11.89
C ALA A 9 -1.23 4.93 11.63
N HIS A 10 -2.17 4.01 11.48
CA HIS A 10 -1.85 2.60 11.26
C HIS A 10 -1.23 2.32 9.89
N LEU A 11 -1.36 3.23 8.94
CA LEU A 11 -0.78 3.06 7.60
C LEU A 11 0.68 3.49 7.52
N ILE A 12 1.19 4.20 8.53
CA ILE A 12 2.57 4.70 8.53
C ILE A 12 3.44 4.04 9.58
N SER A 13 3.11 2.81 9.91
CA SER A 13 3.86 2.03 10.89
C SER A 13 4.97 1.19 10.27
N ASP A 14 5.07 1.16 8.96
CA ASP A 14 6.08 0.36 8.28
C ASP A 14 7.47 0.97 8.48
N THR A 15 8.43 0.13 8.83
CA THR A 15 9.82 0.56 9.00
C THR A 15 10.53 0.43 7.66
N PRO A 16 11.15 1.52 7.17
CA PRO A 16 11.88 1.44 5.92
C PRO A 16 12.98 0.38 5.97
N PRO A 17 13.17 -0.39 4.88
CA PRO A 17 14.18 -1.46 4.85
C PRO A 17 15.61 -0.97 5.03
N ASP A 18 15.88 0.30 4.75
CA ASP A 18 17.20 0.89 4.87
C ASP A 18 17.52 1.39 6.28
N GLY A 19 16.61 1.18 7.23
CA GLY A 19 16.80 1.62 8.60
C GLY A 19 16.45 3.08 8.86
N SER A 20 15.91 3.76 7.88
CA SER A 20 15.46 5.15 8.07
C SER A 20 14.32 5.21 9.09
N PRO A 21 14.15 6.33 9.80
CA PRO A 21 13.04 6.44 10.72
C PRO A 21 11.70 6.41 10.00
N PRO A 22 10.66 5.80 10.60
CA PRO A 22 9.34 5.77 9.98
C PRO A 22 8.75 7.16 9.89
N PRO A 23 7.83 7.40 8.95
CA PRO A 23 7.17 8.70 8.84
C PRO A 23 6.37 9.02 10.07
N LYS A 24 6.20 10.31 10.34
CA LYS A 24 5.41 10.78 11.48
C LYS A 24 3.94 10.44 11.28
N LYS A 25 3.31 9.98 12.33
CA LYS A 25 1.89 9.65 12.34
C LYS A 25 1.04 10.90 12.27
N GLY A 26 -0.06 10.80 11.55
CA GLY A 26 -1.12 11.80 11.57
C GLY A 26 -0.77 13.14 10.97
N HIS A 27 0.31 13.22 10.18
CA HIS A 27 0.62 14.48 9.54
C HIS A 27 -0.09 14.64 8.18
N PRO A 28 -0.42 15.88 7.81
CA PRO A 28 -1.16 16.09 6.57
C PRO A 28 -0.39 15.58 5.36
N ALA A 29 -1.13 15.03 4.40
CA ALA A 29 -0.55 14.63 3.13
C ALA A 29 -0.12 15.87 2.35
N PRO A 30 1.08 15.86 1.77
CA PRO A 30 1.55 16.98 0.95
C PRO A 30 0.85 17.06 -0.41
N LEU A 31 0.13 16.00 -0.78
CA LEU A 31 -0.55 15.90 -2.06
C LEU A 31 -2.05 15.95 -1.84
N SER A 32 -2.77 16.71 -2.64
CA SER A 32 -4.23 16.72 -2.61
C SER A 32 -4.78 16.22 -3.95
N PHE A 33 -5.95 15.61 -3.88
CA PHE A 33 -6.63 15.03 -5.03
C PHE A 33 -8.02 15.64 -5.15
N ASP A 34 -8.42 16.00 -6.36
CA ASP A 34 -9.78 16.46 -6.58
C ASP A 34 -10.74 15.27 -6.78
N ALA A 35 -12.03 15.56 -6.71
CA ALA A 35 -13.05 14.52 -6.81
C ALA A 35 -13.07 13.82 -8.17
N GLU A 36 -12.74 14.56 -9.22
CA GLU A 36 -12.70 13.99 -10.58
C GLU A 36 -11.58 12.95 -10.71
N LEU A 37 -10.40 13.27 -10.21
CA LEU A 37 -9.28 12.33 -10.24
C LEU A 37 -9.60 11.08 -9.40
N LEU A 38 -10.16 11.26 -8.22
CA LEU A 38 -10.53 10.12 -7.38
C LEU A 38 -11.55 9.22 -8.06
N ASN A 39 -12.50 9.81 -8.76
CA ASN A 39 -13.49 9.05 -9.52
C ASN A 39 -12.84 8.26 -10.66
N GLU A 40 -11.91 8.85 -11.38
CA GLU A 40 -11.16 8.17 -12.43
C GLU A 40 -10.35 6.99 -11.88
N LEU A 41 -9.86 7.11 -10.66
CA LEU A 41 -9.11 6.06 -9.98
C LEU A 41 -10.01 4.96 -9.39
N GLY A 42 -11.32 5.10 -9.50
CA GLY A 42 -12.25 4.13 -8.98
C GLY A 42 -12.55 4.27 -7.50
N ILE A 43 -12.25 5.42 -6.92
CA ILE A 43 -12.50 5.68 -5.51
C ILE A 43 -13.84 6.40 -5.37
N ALA A 44 -14.84 5.69 -4.88
CA ALA A 44 -16.19 6.22 -4.77
C ALA A 44 -16.39 7.13 -3.57
N ASP A 45 -15.67 6.87 -2.49
CA ASP A 45 -15.82 7.59 -1.23
C ASP A 45 -14.48 8.11 -0.74
N THR A 46 -14.35 9.44 -0.70
CA THR A 46 -13.12 10.09 -0.24
C THR A 46 -12.83 9.86 1.24
N GLN A 47 -13.84 9.49 2.02
CA GLN A 47 -13.67 9.18 3.45
C GLN A 47 -12.97 7.84 3.68
N THR A 48 -12.95 6.99 2.67
CA THR A 48 -12.38 5.64 2.77
C THR A 48 -11.00 5.54 2.13
N CYS A 49 -10.37 6.64 1.82
CA CYS A 49 -9.01 6.58 1.31
C CYS A 49 -8.05 7.37 2.19
N GLY A 50 -6.78 7.06 2.03
CA GLY A 50 -5.73 7.70 2.78
C GLY A 50 -4.44 7.71 1.98
N ILE A 51 -3.46 8.43 2.49
CA ILE A 51 -2.13 8.48 1.89
C ILE A 51 -1.14 7.84 2.84
N ILE A 52 -0.30 6.98 2.30
CA ILE A 52 0.82 6.40 3.01
C ILE A 52 2.11 6.80 2.30
N ILE A 53 3.15 7.00 3.06
CA ILE A 53 4.47 7.19 2.50
C ILE A 53 5.09 5.82 2.32
N GLY A 54 5.31 5.45 1.07
CA GLY A 54 5.96 4.20 0.72
C GLY A 54 7.46 4.36 0.72
N TYR A 55 8.14 3.32 1.18
CA TYR A 55 9.60 3.24 1.15
C TYR A 55 10.01 1.95 0.50
N GLY A 56 11.24 1.91 0.07
CA GLY A 56 11.89 0.66 -0.11
C GLY A 56 12.35 0.36 -1.50
N GLU A 57 12.97 -0.79 -1.56
CA GLU A 57 13.61 -1.32 -2.74
C GLU A 57 12.80 -2.45 -3.37
N ALA A 58 11.95 -3.11 -2.58
CA ALA A 58 11.29 -4.34 -3.00
C ALA A 58 10.33 -4.16 -4.17
N MET A 59 9.74 -2.99 -4.31
CA MET A 59 8.79 -2.71 -5.39
C MET A 59 9.37 -1.87 -6.53
N LYS A 60 10.68 -1.67 -6.55
CA LYS A 60 11.31 -0.99 -7.68
C LYS A 60 11.14 -1.80 -8.97
N PRO A 61 10.91 -1.18 -10.11
CA PRO A 61 10.89 0.27 -10.36
C PRO A 61 9.52 0.92 -10.15
N THR A 62 8.51 0.16 -9.79
CA THR A 62 7.13 0.66 -9.66
C THR A 62 7.01 1.66 -8.52
N ILE A 63 7.57 1.31 -7.37
CA ILE A 63 7.67 2.21 -6.23
C ILE A 63 9.16 2.32 -5.91
N SER A 64 9.72 3.49 -6.11
CA SER A 64 11.16 3.70 -6.01
C SER A 64 11.44 4.78 -4.98
N GLY A 65 12.21 4.42 -3.94
CA GLY A 65 12.54 5.34 -2.88
C GLY A 65 11.30 5.77 -2.09
N LYS A 66 11.25 7.05 -1.75
CA LYS A 66 10.14 7.62 -0.99
C LYS A 66 9.05 8.10 -1.93
N CYS A 67 7.89 7.51 -1.84
CA CYS A 67 6.72 7.83 -2.67
C CYS A 67 5.50 8.10 -1.82
N GLU A 68 4.54 8.81 -2.38
CA GLU A 68 3.23 8.99 -1.78
C GLU A 68 2.27 8.03 -2.46
N LEU A 69 1.57 7.22 -1.68
CA LEU A 69 0.66 6.21 -2.18
C LEU A 69 -0.76 6.57 -1.78
N LEU A 70 -1.66 6.69 -2.75
CA LEU A 70 -3.08 6.83 -2.47
C LEU A 70 -3.68 5.44 -2.33
N VAL A 71 -4.24 5.16 -1.18
CA VAL A 71 -4.75 3.84 -0.81
C VAL A 71 -6.25 3.90 -0.62
N ASP A 72 -6.96 3.05 -1.32
CA ASP A 72 -8.40 2.87 -1.17
C ASP A 72 -8.64 1.84 -0.05
N LEU A 73 -9.04 2.33 1.12
CA LEU A 73 -9.24 1.52 2.32
C LEU A 73 -10.51 0.68 2.24
N SER A 74 -11.41 0.99 1.34
CA SER A 74 -12.64 0.22 1.14
C SER A 74 -12.43 -1.00 0.25
N ASP A 75 -11.34 -1.03 -0.51
CA ASP A 75 -11.03 -2.12 -1.44
C ASP A 75 -10.11 -3.12 -0.75
N ASN A 76 -10.72 -4.07 -0.06
CA ASN A 76 -10.00 -5.12 0.66
C ASN A 76 -10.14 -6.50 0.03
N LYS A 77 -10.69 -6.57 -1.18
CA LYS A 77 -10.85 -7.81 -1.91
C LYS A 77 -9.74 -7.92 -2.96
N LEU A 78 -8.89 -8.91 -2.81
CA LEU A 78 -7.71 -9.04 -3.65
C LEU A 78 -8.07 -9.35 -5.10
N ALA A 79 -7.39 -8.65 -6.00
CA ALA A 79 -7.47 -8.87 -7.44
C ALA A 79 -6.07 -9.17 -7.98
N GLU A 80 -6.00 -10.11 -8.92
CA GLU A 80 -4.74 -10.57 -9.52
C GLU A 80 -3.93 -9.42 -10.08
N GLY A 81 -2.66 -9.35 -9.72
CA GLY A 81 -1.70 -8.42 -10.30
C GLY A 81 -1.78 -6.99 -9.76
N LYS A 82 -2.61 -6.74 -8.78
CA LYS A 82 -2.76 -5.39 -8.20
C LYS A 82 -1.90 -5.23 -6.96
N ILE A 83 -1.61 -3.99 -6.61
CA ILE A 83 -0.76 -3.64 -5.47
C ILE A 83 -1.63 -3.27 -4.28
N TYR A 84 -1.29 -3.83 -3.13
CA TYR A 84 -2.03 -3.61 -1.88
C TYR A 84 -1.08 -3.25 -0.75
N VAL A 85 -1.64 -2.51 0.21
CA VAL A 85 -1.03 -2.37 1.53
C VAL A 85 -1.59 -3.50 2.37
N LEU A 86 -0.70 -4.32 2.90
CA LEU A 86 -1.03 -5.56 3.59
C LEU A 86 -0.38 -5.58 4.96
N GLU A 87 -1.05 -6.24 5.88
CA GLU A 87 -0.48 -6.47 7.22
C GLU A 87 -0.44 -7.97 7.47
N ILE A 88 0.73 -8.47 7.84
CA ILE A 88 0.89 -9.85 8.27
C ILE A 88 1.76 -9.88 9.52
N GLY A 89 1.24 -10.49 10.59
CA GLY A 89 1.87 -10.36 11.89
C GLY A 89 1.87 -8.91 12.34
N SER A 90 3.06 -8.40 12.68
CA SER A 90 3.22 -7.00 13.07
C SER A 90 3.81 -6.13 11.94
N ARG A 91 3.89 -6.67 10.74
CA ARG A 91 4.54 -5.99 9.61
C ARG A 91 3.52 -5.51 8.60
N VAL A 92 3.72 -4.28 8.13
CA VAL A 92 2.95 -3.70 7.03
C VAL A 92 3.82 -3.76 5.79
N LEU A 93 3.29 -4.33 4.73
CA LEU A 93 3.99 -4.54 3.47
C LEU A 93 3.21 -3.94 2.32
N ILE A 94 3.92 -3.45 1.31
CA ILE A 94 3.33 -3.03 0.05
C ILE A 94 3.82 -4.02 -1.00
N ARG A 95 2.88 -4.79 -1.55
CA ARG A 95 3.24 -5.88 -2.47
C ARG A 95 2.18 -6.03 -3.55
N ARG A 96 2.61 -6.55 -4.67
CA ARG A 96 1.70 -7.02 -5.72
C ARG A 96 1.27 -8.43 -5.38
N VAL A 97 0.02 -8.77 -5.62
CA VAL A 97 -0.50 -10.09 -5.27
C VAL A 97 -0.68 -10.97 -6.50
N LYS A 98 -0.37 -12.24 -6.30
CA LYS A 98 -0.64 -13.30 -7.26
C LYS A 98 -1.53 -14.31 -6.55
N LEU A 99 -2.70 -14.58 -7.12
CA LEU A 99 -3.69 -15.44 -6.48
C LEU A 99 -3.62 -16.84 -7.06
N LEU A 100 -3.35 -17.81 -6.21
CA LEU A 100 -3.37 -19.23 -6.54
C LEU A 100 -4.49 -19.90 -5.75
N LEU A 101 -4.79 -21.14 -6.08
CA LEU A 101 -5.97 -21.83 -5.53
C LEU A 101 -5.98 -21.87 -4.00
N ARG A 102 -4.82 -22.13 -3.38
CA ARG A 102 -4.72 -22.25 -1.93
C ARG A 102 -3.62 -21.38 -1.34
N GLN A 103 -3.11 -20.46 -2.14
CA GLN A 103 -1.99 -19.63 -1.74
C GLN A 103 -2.18 -18.22 -2.28
N ILE A 104 -1.63 -17.26 -1.56
CA ILE A 104 -1.46 -15.91 -2.06
C ILE A 104 0.04 -15.65 -2.09
N ILE A 105 0.56 -15.27 -3.24
CA ILE A 105 1.95 -14.91 -3.37
C ILE A 105 2.06 -13.39 -3.32
N LEU A 106 2.82 -12.89 -2.36
CA LEU A 106 3.13 -11.47 -2.28
C LEU A 106 4.41 -11.24 -3.06
N THR A 107 4.27 -10.67 -4.25
CA THR A 107 5.40 -10.55 -5.16
C THR A 107 6.08 -9.19 -5.04
N CYS A 108 7.38 -9.21 -5.24
CA CYS A 108 8.19 -7.99 -5.30
C CYS A 108 8.47 -7.67 -6.76
N ASP A 109 8.20 -6.43 -7.17
CA ASP A 109 8.50 -6.01 -8.54
C ASP A 109 10.00 -5.98 -8.80
N ASN A 110 10.79 -5.82 -7.75
CA ASN A 110 12.25 -5.91 -7.84
C ASN A 110 12.67 -7.39 -7.79
N PRO A 111 13.30 -7.89 -8.86
CA PRO A 111 13.68 -9.30 -8.91
C PRO A 111 14.76 -9.71 -7.91
N ASN A 112 15.43 -8.74 -7.29
CA ASN A 112 16.45 -9.02 -6.27
C ASN A 112 15.86 -9.34 -4.90
N TYR A 113 14.54 -9.24 -4.75
CA TYR A 113 13.84 -9.52 -3.49
C TYR A 113 12.96 -10.74 -3.66
N PRO A 114 12.90 -11.61 -2.63
CA PRO A 114 12.12 -12.83 -2.72
C PRO A 114 10.64 -12.58 -2.57
N ASP A 115 9.83 -13.39 -3.24
CA ASP A 115 8.41 -13.42 -3.04
C ASP A 115 8.08 -14.09 -1.71
N MET A 116 6.93 -13.75 -1.15
CA MET A 116 6.44 -14.37 0.09
C MET A 116 5.19 -15.19 -0.23
N VAL A 117 5.24 -16.47 0.13
CA VAL A 117 4.09 -17.36 -0.04
C VAL A 117 3.27 -17.31 1.25
N VAL A 118 1.99 -17.00 1.12
CA VAL A 118 1.04 -17.00 2.22
C VAL A 118 0.09 -18.16 2.01
N GLU A 119 0.11 -19.12 2.92
CA GLU A 119 -0.71 -20.32 2.81
C GLU A 119 -1.08 -20.86 4.19
N GLY A 120 -2.03 -21.78 4.24
CA GLY A 120 -2.44 -22.42 5.48
C GLY A 120 -2.99 -21.41 6.48
N GLU A 121 -2.52 -21.52 7.71
CA GLU A 121 -2.97 -20.62 8.79
C GLU A 121 -2.60 -19.17 8.56
N ASP A 122 -1.56 -18.91 7.79
CA ASP A 122 -1.12 -17.55 7.50
C ASP A 122 -2.12 -16.78 6.66
N LEU A 123 -2.95 -17.47 5.88
CA LEU A 123 -4.02 -16.81 5.12
C LEU A 123 -4.99 -16.09 6.05
N ALA A 124 -5.27 -16.65 7.22
CA ALA A 124 -6.16 -16.02 8.19
C ALA A 124 -5.50 -14.84 8.91
N ARG A 125 -4.18 -14.79 8.91
CA ARG A 125 -3.41 -13.71 9.55
C ARG A 125 -3.15 -12.54 8.63
N LEU A 126 -3.33 -12.72 7.33
CA LEU A 126 -3.13 -11.67 6.35
C LEU A 126 -4.31 -10.72 6.38
N LYS A 127 -4.03 -9.44 6.60
CA LYS A 127 -5.02 -8.38 6.55
C LYS A 127 -4.76 -7.51 5.34
N VAL A 128 -5.79 -7.22 4.57
CA VAL A 128 -5.71 -6.29 3.46
C VAL A 128 -6.14 -4.93 3.98
N ILE A 129 -5.21 -4.00 4.05
CA ILE A 129 -5.51 -2.64 4.52
C ILE A 129 -6.21 -1.86 3.42
N GLY A 130 -5.72 -1.97 2.19
CA GLY A 130 -6.34 -1.31 1.07
C GLY A 130 -5.54 -1.48 -0.21
N ARG A 131 -6.17 -1.07 -1.32
CA ARG A 131 -5.54 -1.15 -2.63
C ARG A 131 -4.84 0.16 -2.97
N VAL A 132 -3.62 0.06 -3.46
CA VAL A 132 -2.89 1.22 -3.97
C VAL A 132 -3.49 1.63 -5.31
N ARG A 133 -4.01 2.85 -5.39
CA ARG A 133 -4.65 3.38 -6.59
C ARG A 133 -3.82 4.39 -7.35
N TYR A 134 -2.85 5.01 -6.68
CA TYR A 134 -2.03 6.03 -7.29
C TYR A 134 -0.68 6.08 -6.58
N ILE A 135 0.36 6.32 -7.36
CA ILE A 135 1.72 6.45 -6.85
C ILE A 135 2.25 7.80 -7.30
N GLY A 136 2.54 8.67 -6.35
CA GLY A 136 3.17 9.95 -6.59
C GLY A 136 4.64 9.90 -6.20
N GLN A 137 5.50 10.25 -7.13
CA GLN A 137 6.93 10.20 -6.90
C GLN A 137 7.54 11.55 -7.19
N ARG A 138 8.37 12.01 -6.28
CA ARG A 138 9.11 13.25 -6.50
C ARG A 138 10.36 12.99 -7.33
N VAL A 139 10.62 13.91 -8.18
CA VAL A 139 11.77 13.85 -9.09
C VAL A 139 12.95 14.64 -8.49
#